data_ad176a74755a3e829ce44149f02ff190
#
_entry.id   ad176a74755a3e829ce44149f02ff190
#
_cell.length_a   1.000
_cell.length_b   1.000
_cell.length_c   1.000
_cell.angle_alpha   90.00
_cell.angle_beta   90.00
_cell.angle_gamma   90.00
#
_symmetry.space_group_name_H-M   'P 1'
#
loop_
_entity.id
_entity.type
_entity.pdbx_description
1 polymer ?
#
loop_
_entity_poly.entity_id
_entity_poly.type
_entity_poly.pdbx_seq_one_letter_code
_entity_poly.pdbx_strand_id
1 'polypeptide(L)'
;GLMDIGQPKAGETLVVAAASGAVGSVVGQVAKLKGLRVVGIAGGADKCRYVVDELGFDACIDHKSADFADELAQACFKGVDIYFENVGGKVFDAIVPLLNPRARIPLCGLIAGYNAHEAPSGPDRLPALQRTLLTKRVRIQGFIVFDDYGDRQPEFLSAMAPWVREGKIKFREDVVDGLEQAPEAFIGLLEGRNFGKLVVRVAQD
;
A
#
# COMPACT_ATOMS: atom_id res chain seq x y z
N GLY A 1 -0.80 7.19 9.46
CA GLY A 1 -1.31 7.48 8.08
C GLY A 1 -2.75 7.03 7.92
N LEU A 2 -3.08 5.70 8.02
CA LEU A 2 -4.43 5.22 7.76
C LEU A 2 -5.48 5.86 8.68
N MET A 3 -5.24 5.88 9.99
CA MET A 3 -6.24 6.35 10.97
C MET A 3 -6.41 7.88 10.95
N ASP A 4 -5.32 8.63 10.91
CA ASP A 4 -5.36 10.09 11.05
C ASP A 4 -5.60 10.82 9.73
N ILE A 5 -5.01 10.33 8.65
CA ILE A 5 -5.15 10.92 7.30
C ILE A 5 -6.27 10.23 6.53
N GLY A 6 -6.27 8.89 6.48
CA GLY A 6 -7.28 8.08 5.81
C GLY A 6 -8.65 8.18 6.44
N GLN A 7 -8.74 8.22 7.77
CA GLN A 7 -9.99 8.33 8.53
C GLN A 7 -11.06 7.33 8.05
N PRO A 8 -10.74 6.03 8.11
CA PRO A 8 -11.58 4.99 7.51
C PRO A 8 -12.95 4.90 8.17
N LYS A 9 -14.00 4.74 7.35
CA LYS A 9 -15.38 4.52 7.79
C LYS A 9 -15.88 3.20 7.24
N ALA A 10 -16.65 2.47 8.03
CA ALA A 10 -17.24 1.21 7.60
C ALA A 10 -18.04 1.38 6.30
N GLY A 11 -17.90 0.43 5.38
CA GLY A 11 -18.56 0.44 4.07
C GLY A 11 -17.82 1.22 2.97
N GLU A 12 -16.77 1.99 3.30
CA GLU A 12 -15.91 2.64 2.29
C GLU A 12 -15.02 1.61 1.57
N THR A 13 -14.53 1.99 0.39
CA THR A 13 -13.54 1.24 -0.38
C THR A 13 -12.15 1.81 -0.15
N LEU A 14 -11.24 0.97 0.35
CA LEU A 14 -9.82 1.26 0.43
C LEU A 14 -9.06 0.51 -0.66
N VAL A 15 -8.18 1.21 -1.36
CA VAL A 15 -7.13 0.58 -2.19
C VAL A 15 -5.79 0.81 -1.52
N VAL A 16 -4.94 -0.22 -1.51
CA VAL A 16 -3.58 -0.12 -1.00
C VAL A 16 -2.56 -0.67 -1.99
N ALA A 17 -1.58 0.14 -2.34
CA ALA A 17 -0.45 -0.26 -3.18
C ALA A 17 0.60 -1.05 -2.38
N ALA A 18 1.33 -1.95 -3.05
CA ALA A 18 2.27 -2.90 -2.45
C ALA A 18 1.61 -3.74 -1.34
N ALA A 19 0.42 -4.28 -1.62
CA ALA A 19 -0.47 -4.95 -0.67
C ALA A 19 0.13 -6.18 0.01
N SER A 20 1.10 -6.86 -0.61
CA SER A 20 1.81 -8.01 -0.01
C SER A 20 3.04 -7.61 0.80
N GLY A 21 3.40 -6.32 0.83
CA GLY A 21 4.57 -5.80 1.54
C GLY A 21 4.33 -5.52 3.01
N ALA A 22 5.39 -5.14 3.73
CA ALA A 22 5.34 -4.91 5.18
C ALA A 22 4.29 -3.88 5.63
N VAL A 23 4.12 -2.80 4.88
CA VAL A 23 3.15 -1.75 5.20
C VAL A 23 1.77 -2.09 4.64
N GLY A 24 1.68 -2.40 3.34
CA GLY A 24 0.41 -2.61 2.65
C GLY A 24 -0.42 -3.75 3.23
N SER A 25 0.23 -4.86 3.63
CA SER A 25 -0.45 -6.00 4.23
C SER A 25 -1.14 -5.65 5.55
N VAL A 26 -0.49 -4.85 6.39
CA VAL A 26 -1.05 -4.40 7.67
C VAL A 26 -2.16 -3.38 7.44
N VAL A 27 -1.94 -2.40 6.57
CA VAL A 27 -2.95 -1.37 6.26
C VAL A 27 -4.27 -1.99 5.82
N GLY A 28 -4.22 -2.95 4.89
CA GLY A 28 -5.45 -3.57 4.40
C GLY A 28 -6.15 -4.43 5.45
N GLN A 29 -5.42 -5.20 6.24
CA GLN A 29 -6.03 -6.00 7.32
C GLN A 29 -6.66 -5.09 8.40
N VAL A 30 -6.00 -3.99 8.78
CA VAL A 30 -6.61 -3.00 9.70
C VAL A 30 -7.88 -2.41 9.09
N ALA A 31 -7.87 -2.09 7.79
CA ALA A 31 -9.05 -1.61 7.10
C ALA A 31 -10.19 -2.65 7.09
N LYS A 32 -9.88 -3.95 6.91
CA LYS A 32 -10.86 -5.04 7.05
C LYS A 32 -11.46 -5.08 8.44
N LEU A 33 -10.65 -4.98 9.50
CA LEU A 33 -11.13 -4.92 10.88
C LEU A 33 -12.02 -3.70 11.16
N LYS A 34 -11.87 -2.62 10.37
CA LYS A 34 -12.72 -1.43 10.43
C LYS A 34 -13.96 -1.52 9.52
N GLY A 35 -14.19 -2.65 8.86
CA GLY A 35 -15.38 -2.89 8.03
C GLY A 35 -15.33 -2.28 6.63
N LEU A 36 -14.15 -2.01 6.08
CA LEU A 36 -13.98 -1.52 4.73
C LEU A 36 -13.97 -2.68 3.71
N ARG A 37 -14.34 -2.34 2.47
CA ARG A 37 -13.95 -3.12 1.31
C ARG A 37 -12.51 -2.79 0.98
N VAL A 38 -11.66 -3.81 0.81
CA VAL A 38 -10.23 -3.63 0.59
C VAL A 38 -9.79 -4.27 -0.70
N VAL A 39 -9.20 -3.47 -1.59
CA VAL A 39 -8.58 -3.92 -2.83
C VAL A 39 -7.07 -3.72 -2.74
N GLY A 40 -6.31 -4.79 -2.90
CA GLY A 40 -4.85 -4.76 -2.93
C GLY A 40 -4.32 -4.56 -4.35
N ILE A 41 -3.13 -3.98 -4.47
CA ILE A 41 -2.34 -3.99 -5.69
C ILE A 41 -0.99 -4.61 -5.35
N ALA A 42 -0.61 -5.69 -6.06
CA ALA A 42 0.65 -6.39 -5.84
C ALA A 42 1.29 -6.77 -7.19
N GLY A 43 2.49 -7.36 -7.17
CA GLY A 43 3.19 -7.79 -8.38
C GLY A 43 3.26 -9.30 -8.50
N GLY A 44 2.45 -9.87 -9.38
CA GLY A 44 2.39 -11.29 -9.69
C GLY A 44 1.26 -12.04 -8.99
N ALA A 45 0.78 -13.10 -9.65
CA ALA A 45 -0.39 -13.87 -9.24
C ALA A 45 -0.26 -14.47 -7.82
N ASP A 46 0.94 -14.94 -7.44
CA ASP A 46 1.15 -15.56 -6.13
C ASP A 46 0.98 -14.56 -4.99
N LYS A 47 1.48 -13.33 -5.16
CA LYS A 47 1.28 -12.25 -4.20
C LYS A 47 -0.18 -11.85 -4.11
N CYS A 48 -0.88 -11.77 -5.24
CA CYS A 48 -2.30 -11.46 -5.26
C CYS A 48 -3.13 -12.55 -4.57
N ARG A 49 -2.85 -13.83 -4.82
CA ARG A 49 -3.51 -14.93 -4.10
C ARG A 49 -3.29 -14.83 -2.59
N TYR A 50 -2.06 -14.65 -2.14
CA TYR A 50 -1.75 -14.50 -0.73
C TYR A 50 -2.54 -13.34 -0.07
N VAL A 51 -2.62 -12.21 -0.76
CA VAL A 51 -3.36 -11.03 -0.25
C VAL A 51 -4.85 -11.32 -0.08
N VAL A 52 -5.45 -12.08 -1.00
CA VAL A 52 -6.88 -12.45 -0.91
C VAL A 52 -7.08 -13.59 0.07
N ASP A 53 -6.38 -14.71 -0.10
CA ASP A 53 -6.67 -15.96 0.59
C ASP A 53 -6.18 -15.94 2.05
N GLU A 54 -5.03 -15.31 2.31
CA GLU A 54 -4.43 -15.29 3.64
C GLU A 54 -4.69 -14.01 4.41
N LEU A 55 -4.65 -12.84 3.75
CA LEU A 55 -4.85 -11.56 4.42
C LEU A 55 -6.32 -11.10 4.41
N GLY A 56 -7.21 -11.80 3.67
CA GLY A 56 -8.64 -11.56 3.67
C GLY A 56 -9.08 -10.28 2.95
N PHE A 57 -8.31 -9.80 1.97
CA PHE A 57 -8.73 -8.69 1.13
C PHE A 57 -9.86 -9.15 0.19
N ASP A 58 -10.71 -8.21 -0.23
CA ASP A 58 -11.83 -8.53 -1.13
C ASP A 58 -11.41 -8.76 -2.58
N ALA A 59 -10.27 -8.19 -2.99
CA ALA A 59 -9.62 -8.42 -4.28
C ALA A 59 -8.15 -8.00 -4.21
N CYS A 60 -7.35 -8.52 -5.14
CA CYS A 60 -5.99 -8.03 -5.38
C CYS A 60 -5.68 -8.05 -6.88
N ILE A 61 -5.15 -6.95 -7.40
CA ILE A 61 -4.89 -6.75 -8.82
C ILE A 61 -3.38 -6.76 -9.07
N ASP A 62 -2.97 -7.53 -10.08
CA ASP A 62 -1.57 -7.59 -10.50
C ASP A 62 -1.22 -6.36 -11.35
N HIS A 63 -0.38 -5.46 -10.81
CA HIS A 63 0.07 -4.27 -11.55
C HIS A 63 0.94 -4.59 -12.78
N LYS A 64 1.34 -5.86 -12.98
CA LYS A 64 2.07 -6.34 -14.15
C LYS A 64 1.15 -6.79 -15.27
N SER A 65 -0.15 -6.98 -15.00
CA SER A 65 -1.15 -7.31 -16.02
C SER A 65 -1.20 -6.23 -17.11
N ALA A 66 -1.41 -6.66 -18.36
CA ALA A 66 -1.65 -5.75 -19.47
C ALA A 66 -2.95 -4.96 -19.28
N ASP A 67 -3.95 -5.58 -18.66
CA ASP A 67 -5.30 -5.03 -18.43
C ASP A 67 -5.45 -4.42 -17.02
N PHE A 68 -4.33 -4.10 -16.35
CA PHE A 68 -4.28 -3.64 -14.96
C PHE A 68 -5.30 -2.54 -14.64
N ALA A 69 -5.41 -1.51 -15.49
CA ALA A 69 -6.28 -0.37 -15.24
C ALA A 69 -7.77 -0.78 -15.28
N ASP A 70 -8.15 -1.64 -16.21
CA ASP A 70 -9.52 -2.11 -16.38
C ASP A 70 -9.90 -3.09 -15.25
N GLU A 71 -9.02 -4.02 -14.90
CA GLU A 71 -9.20 -4.93 -13.77
C GLU A 71 -9.36 -4.15 -12.45
N LEU A 72 -8.54 -3.10 -12.25
CA LEU A 72 -8.62 -2.24 -11.07
C LEU A 72 -9.96 -1.48 -11.04
N ALA A 73 -10.40 -0.92 -12.16
CA ALA A 73 -11.68 -0.23 -12.27
C ALA A 73 -12.85 -1.18 -11.96
N GLN A 74 -12.82 -2.41 -12.46
CA GLN A 74 -13.82 -3.44 -12.16
C GLN A 74 -13.83 -3.80 -10.66
N ALA A 75 -12.67 -4.00 -10.05
CA ALA A 75 -12.57 -4.29 -8.62
C ALA A 75 -13.06 -3.13 -7.74
N CYS A 76 -12.90 -1.89 -8.23
CA CYS A 76 -13.31 -0.66 -7.56
C CYS A 76 -14.64 -0.09 -8.11
N PHE A 77 -15.61 -0.95 -8.42
CA PHE A 77 -16.89 -0.56 -9.07
C PHE A 77 -17.72 0.50 -8.32
N LYS A 78 -17.44 0.73 -7.02
CA LYS A 78 -18.04 1.81 -6.21
C LYS A 78 -17.12 3.04 -6.09
N GLY A 79 -16.00 3.06 -6.83
CA GLY A 79 -14.96 4.06 -6.67
C GLY A 79 -14.07 3.81 -5.46
N VAL A 80 -13.15 4.74 -5.20
CA VAL A 80 -12.12 4.64 -4.15
C VAL A 80 -12.27 5.80 -3.18
N ASP A 81 -12.51 5.48 -1.91
CA ASP A 81 -12.66 6.46 -0.83
C ASP A 81 -11.33 6.75 -0.14
N ILE A 82 -10.48 5.72 -0.02
CA ILE A 82 -9.13 5.83 0.54
C ILE A 82 -8.15 5.12 -0.39
N TYR A 83 -7.10 5.82 -0.78
CA TYR A 83 -5.96 5.21 -1.44
C TYR A 83 -4.71 5.35 -0.59
N PHE A 84 -4.21 4.24 -0.04
CA PHE A 84 -2.98 4.26 0.74
C PHE A 84 -1.79 4.06 -0.20
N GLU A 85 -1.04 5.14 -0.40
CA GLU A 85 0.00 5.23 -1.42
C GLU A 85 1.37 4.83 -0.89
N ASN A 86 1.98 3.82 -1.53
CA ASN A 86 3.33 3.34 -1.26
C ASN A 86 4.23 3.33 -2.49
N VAL A 87 3.69 3.52 -3.71
CA VAL A 87 4.35 3.16 -4.97
C VAL A 87 4.54 4.34 -5.91
N GLY A 88 3.49 5.09 -6.21
CA GLY A 88 3.52 6.15 -7.23
C GLY A 88 3.43 5.64 -8.68
N GLY A 89 3.84 6.47 -9.62
CA GLY A 89 3.95 6.12 -11.04
C GLY A 89 2.63 5.63 -11.64
N LYS A 90 2.70 4.61 -12.51
CA LYS A 90 1.53 4.06 -13.21
C LYS A 90 0.41 3.58 -12.31
N VAL A 91 0.74 3.15 -11.09
CA VAL A 91 -0.26 2.70 -10.11
C VAL A 91 -1.09 3.89 -9.64
N PHE A 92 -0.44 4.98 -9.24
CA PHE A 92 -1.11 6.22 -8.89
C PHE A 92 -1.99 6.75 -10.02
N ASP A 93 -1.46 6.73 -11.26
CA ASP A 93 -2.19 7.19 -12.45
C ASP A 93 -3.49 6.42 -12.68
N ALA A 94 -3.50 5.11 -12.46
CA ALA A 94 -4.68 4.27 -12.59
C ALA A 94 -5.72 4.51 -11.49
N ILE A 95 -5.30 4.97 -10.31
CA ILE A 95 -6.19 5.27 -9.18
C ILE A 95 -6.91 6.61 -9.34
N VAL A 96 -6.25 7.64 -9.86
CA VAL A 96 -6.80 9.01 -9.90
C VAL A 96 -8.19 9.11 -10.54
N PRO A 97 -8.50 8.43 -11.65
CA PRO A 97 -9.85 8.44 -12.24
C PRO A 97 -10.93 7.83 -11.34
N LEU A 98 -10.55 6.85 -10.51
CA LEU A 98 -11.44 6.04 -9.68
C LEU A 98 -11.80 6.70 -8.33
N LEU A 99 -11.11 7.79 -7.95
CA LEU A 99 -11.31 8.46 -6.68
C LEU A 99 -12.74 8.99 -6.53
N ASN A 100 -13.36 8.72 -5.40
CA ASN A 100 -14.65 9.28 -5.02
C ASN A 100 -14.54 10.77 -4.60
N PRO A 101 -15.64 11.53 -4.61
CA PRO A 101 -15.66 12.84 -3.97
C PRO A 101 -15.24 12.76 -2.51
N ARG A 102 -14.31 13.64 -2.09
CA ARG A 102 -13.72 13.69 -0.74
C ARG A 102 -12.83 12.48 -0.39
N ALA A 103 -12.32 11.75 -1.38
CA ALA A 103 -11.34 10.70 -1.18
C ALA A 103 -10.10 11.23 -0.44
N ARG A 104 -9.42 10.35 0.29
CA ARG A 104 -8.23 10.66 1.07
C ARG A 104 -7.08 9.78 0.62
N ILE A 105 -5.90 10.40 0.46
CA ILE A 105 -4.68 9.71 0.04
C ILE A 105 -3.60 9.94 1.09
N PRO A 106 -3.45 9.02 2.07
CA PRO A 106 -2.23 8.96 2.88
C PRO A 106 -1.04 8.60 1.99
N LEU A 107 -0.11 9.54 1.82
CA LEU A 107 1.09 9.36 1.01
C LEU A 107 2.24 8.90 1.91
N CYS A 108 2.50 7.59 1.90
CA CYS A 108 3.48 6.91 2.75
C CYS A 108 4.82 6.69 2.04
N GLY A 109 4.80 6.45 0.73
CA GLY A 109 6.00 6.16 -0.03
C GLY A 109 5.78 6.24 -1.54
N LEU A 110 6.89 6.29 -2.29
CA LEU A 110 6.92 6.43 -3.75
C LEU A 110 7.99 5.51 -4.36
N ILE A 111 7.97 4.22 -3.98
CA ILE A 111 9.07 3.28 -4.28
C ILE A 111 9.35 3.14 -5.79
N ALA A 112 8.36 3.35 -6.65
CA ALA A 112 8.57 3.33 -8.11
C ALA A 112 9.56 4.39 -8.60
N GLY A 113 9.77 5.47 -7.84
CA GLY A 113 10.68 6.54 -8.15
C GLY A 113 12.05 6.47 -7.48
N TYR A 114 12.28 5.56 -6.53
CA TYR A 114 13.50 5.57 -5.70
C TYR A 114 14.78 5.28 -6.50
N ASN A 115 14.68 4.54 -7.60
CA ASN A 115 15.81 4.26 -8.51
C ASN A 115 15.77 5.11 -9.78
N ALA A 116 14.88 6.08 -9.89
CA ALA A 116 14.78 6.91 -11.09
C ALA A 116 15.90 7.94 -11.11
N HIS A 117 16.70 7.93 -12.17
CA HIS A 117 17.76 8.93 -12.43
C HIS A 117 17.25 10.11 -13.25
N GLU A 118 16.08 9.96 -13.88
CA GLU A 118 15.46 10.98 -14.74
C GLU A 118 13.98 11.15 -14.36
N ALA A 119 13.42 12.28 -14.73
CA ALA A 119 11.98 12.50 -14.59
C ALA A 119 11.20 11.45 -15.40
N PRO A 120 10.02 11.01 -14.94
CA PRO A 120 9.19 10.08 -15.69
C PRO A 120 8.89 10.60 -17.09
N SER A 121 9.06 9.77 -18.10
CA SER A 121 8.70 10.08 -19.48
C SER A 121 7.18 10.11 -19.66
N GLY A 122 6.71 10.84 -20.68
CA GLY A 122 5.30 10.90 -21.04
C GLY A 122 4.66 12.27 -20.78
N PRO A 123 3.33 12.38 -20.97
CA PRO A 123 2.64 13.65 -20.79
C PRO A 123 2.66 14.11 -19.32
N ASP A 124 2.71 15.43 -19.11
CA ASP A 124 2.52 16.01 -17.79
C ASP A 124 1.10 15.71 -17.29
N ARG A 125 1.01 14.98 -16.18
CA ARG A 125 -0.27 14.56 -15.56
C ARG A 125 -0.72 15.48 -14.43
N LEU A 126 0.10 16.45 -14.05
CA LEU A 126 -0.22 17.38 -12.97
C LEU A 126 -1.52 18.17 -13.23
N PRO A 127 -1.80 18.70 -14.43
CA PRO A 127 -3.05 19.41 -14.68
C PRO A 127 -4.31 18.54 -14.49
N ALA A 128 -4.24 17.26 -14.88
CA ALA A 128 -5.33 16.31 -14.69
C ALA A 128 -5.54 15.98 -13.21
N LEU A 129 -4.46 15.79 -12.46
CA LEU A 129 -4.49 15.59 -11.02
C LEU A 129 -5.11 16.82 -10.32
N GLN A 130 -4.64 18.02 -10.61
CA GLN A 130 -5.17 19.25 -10.02
C GLN A 130 -6.68 19.42 -10.27
N ARG A 131 -7.15 19.10 -11.49
CA ARG A 131 -8.58 19.09 -11.79
C ARG A 131 -9.34 18.10 -10.91
N THR A 132 -8.82 16.88 -10.73
CA THR A 132 -9.44 15.86 -9.88
C THR A 132 -9.46 16.31 -8.40
N LEU A 133 -8.36 16.85 -7.89
CA LEU A 133 -8.27 17.38 -6.53
C LEU A 133 -9.34 18.46 -6.30
N LEU A 134 -9.47 19.40 -7.22
CA LEU A 134 -10.45 20.50 -7.13
C LEU A 134 -11.88 19.98 -7.22
N THR A 135 -12.21 19.25 -8.28
CA THR A 135 -13.60 18.88 -8.58
C THR A 135 -14.15 17.83 -7.62
N LYS A 136 -13.32 16.87 -7.22
CA LYS A 136 -13.68 15.81 -6.26
C LYS A 136 -13.34 16.18 -4.80
N ARG A 137 -12.70 17.34 -4.54
CA ARG A 137 -12.24 17.79 -3.20
C ARG A 137 -11.42 16.72 -2.50
N VAL A 138 -10.52 16.08 -3.24
CA VAL A 138 -9.62 15.03 -2.72
C VAL A 138 -8.58 15.66 -1.81
N ARG A 139 -8.21 14.97 -0.72
CA ARG A 139 -7.10 15.33 0.16
C ARG A 139 -5.95 14.36 -0.05
N ILE A 140 -4.78 14.88 -0.39
CA ILE A 140 -3.50 14.15 -0.39
C ILE A 140 -2.66 14.74 0.73
N GLN A 141 -2.10 13.86 1.57
CA GLN A 141 -1.24 14.28 2.67
C GLN A 141 -0.10 13.29 2.86
N GLY A 142 1.14 13.79 2.73
CA GLY A 142 2.35 13.07 3.08
C GLY A 142 2.54 12.97 4.60
N PHE A 143 3.28 11.97 5.03
CA PHE A 143 3.70 11.82 6.43
C PHE A 143 4.98 10.99 6.51
N ILE A 144 5.80 11.29 7.52
CA ILE A 144 6.95 10.50 7.93
C ILE A 144 6.65 9.92 9.30
N VAL A 145 6.60 8.61 9.41
CA VAL A 145 6.04 7.92 10.59
C VAL A 145 6.70 8.33 11.91
N PHE A 146 8.02 8.51 11.93
CA PHE A 146 8.72 8.87 13.17
C PHE A 146 8.63 10.37 13.48
N ASP A 147 8.56 11.22 12.46
CA ASP A 147 8.46 12.68 12.64
C ASP A 147 7.05 13.08 13.09
N ASP A 148 6.03 12.44 12.50
CA ASP A 148 4.64 12.82 12.77
C ASP A 148 3.98 12.00 13.89
N TYR A 149 4.48 10.78 14.17
CA TYR A 149 3.80 9.82 15.04
C TYR A 149 4.73 9.02 15.96
N GLY A 150 6.01 9.35 16.04
CA GLY A 150 7.00 8.58 16.80
C GLY A 150 6.67 8.46 18.29
N ASP A 151 6.16 9.50 18.90
CA ASP A 151 5.72 9.56 20.28
C ASP A 151 4.45 8.72 20.57
N ARG A 152 3.69 8.34 19.53
CA ARG A 152 2.50 7.51 19.62
C ARG A 152 2.78 6.01 19.45
N GLN A 153 4.06 5.60 19.39
CA GLN A 153 4.43 4.19 19.29
C GLN A 153 3.78 3.29 20.38
N PRO A 154 3.72 3.69 21.66
CA PRO A 154 3.06 2.89 22.70
C PRO A 154 1.56 2.66 22.43
N GLU A 155 0.85 3.67 21.92
CA GLU A 155 -0.55 3.57 21.51
C GLU A 155 -0.71 2.54 20.39
N PHE A 156 0.15 2.62 19.37
CA PHE A 156 0.17 1.66 18.26
C PHE A 156 0.39 0.23 18.75
N LEU A 157 1.41 0.00 19.58
CA LEU A 157 1.73 -1.34 20.10
C LEU A 157 0.58 -1.89 20.96
N SER A 158 -0.04 -1.06 21.77
CA SER A 158 -1.21 -1.45 22.58
C SER A 158 -2.39 -1.92 21.74
N ALA A 159 -2.62 -1.28 20.58
CA ALA A 159 -3.69 -1.67 19.66
C ALA A 159 -3.34 -2.90 18.81
N MET A 160 -2.10 -2.98 18.33
CA MET A 160 -1.68 -4.01 17.36
C MET A 160 -1.34 -5.35 18.02
N ALA A 161 -0.70 -5.35 19.19
CA ALA A 161 -0.24 -6.58 19.83
C ALA A 161 -1.37 -7.59 20.12
N PRO A 162 -2.56 -7.19 20.58
CA PRO A 162 -3.70 -8.11 20.71
C PRO A 162 -4.09 -8.71 19.35
N TRP A 163 -4.21 -7.92 18.30
CA TRP A 163 -4.61 -8.41 16.98
C TRP A 163 -3.64 -9.40 16.37
N VAL A 164 -2.34 -9.19 16.58
CA VAL A 164 -1.31 -10.14 16.13
C VAL A 164 -1.39 -11.43 16.93
N ARG A 165 -1.49 -11.36 18.27
CA ARG A 165 -1.61 -12.56 19.14
C ARG A 165 -2.86 -13.38 18.86
N GLU A 166 -3.95 -12.73 18.49
CA GLU A 166 -5.22 -13.38 18.14
C GLU A 166 -5.28 -13.86 16.68
N GLY A 167 -4.22 -13.67 15.91
CA GLY A 167 -4.15 -14.04 14.49
C GLY A 167 -5.05 -13.19 13.57
N LYS A 168 -5.58 -12.06 14.07
CA LYS A 168 -6.39 -11.12 13.29
C LYS A 168 -5.57 -10.30 12.31
N ILE A 169 -4.28 -10.08 12.63
CA ILE A 169 -3.29 -9.49 11.74
C ILE A 169 -2.22 -10.54 11.52
N LYS A 170 -2.10 -10.99 10.29
CA LYS A 170 -1.06 -11.89 9.82
C LYS A 170 0.08 -11.08 9.21
N PHE A 171 1.29 -11.57 9.30
CA PHE A 171 2.46 -11.00 8.64
C PHE A 171 3.33 -12.11 8.05
N ARG A 172 4.11 -11.74 7.05
CA ARG A 172 5.08 -12.62 6.42
C ARG A 172 6.43 -11.93 6.40
N GLU A 173 7.45 -12.65 6.80
CA GLU A 173 8.85 -12.24 6.70
C GLU A 173 9.52 -13.00 5.56
N ASP A 174 10.35 -12.30 4.81
CA ASP A 174 11.24 -12.83 3.78
C ASP A 174 12.66 -12.68 4.32
N VAL A 175 13.19 -13.77 4.87
CA VAL A 175 14.44 -13.74 5.66
C VAL A 175 15.61 -14.15 4.78
N VAL A 176 16.64 -13.31 4.74
CA VAL A 176 17.92 -13.56 4.08
C VAL A 176 19.01 -13.65 5.16
N ASP A 177 19.83 -14.67 5.12
CA ASP A 177 20.89 -14.91 6.10
C ASP A 177 22.22 -14.26 5.69
N GLY A 178 22.84 -13.55 6.64
CA GLY A 178 24.15 -12.93 6.51
C GLY A 178 24.11 -11.46 6.08
N LEU A 179 24.87 -10.61 6.79
CA LEU A 179 24.96 -9.18 6.49
C LEU A 179 25.50 -8.91 5.09
N GLU A 180 26.36 -9.78 4.57
CA GLU A 180 26.93 -9.69 3.23
C GLU A 180 25.88 -9.78 2.12
N GLN A 181 24.70 -10.34 2.40
CA GLN A 181 23.59 -10.43 1.45
C GLN A 181 22.73 -9.16 1.43
N ALA A 182 22.92 -8.22 2.38
CA ALA A 182 22.09 -7.03 2.49
C ALA A 182 22.04 -6.17 1.22
N PRO A 183 23.15 -5.93 0.47
CA PRO A 183 23.09 -5.15 -0.76
C PRO A 183 22.22 -5.81 -1.83
N GLU A 184 22.38 -7.11 -2.07
CA GLU A 184 21.58 -7.83 -3.07
C GLU A 184 20.10 -7.94 -2.65
N ALA A 185 19.86 -8.18 -1.37
CA ALA A 185 18.50 -8.19 -0.82
C ALA A 185 17.81 -6.82 -0.98
N PHE A 186 18.54 -5.71 -0.77
CA PHE A 186 18.01 -4.37 -0.96
C PHE A 186 17.71 -4.06 -2.43
N ILE A 187 18.60 -4.45 -3.36
CA ILE A 187 18.33 -4.34 -4.81
C ILE A 187 17.05 -5.12 -5.15
N GLY A 188 16.94 -6.36 -4.64
CA GLY A 188 15.75 -7.19 -4.83
C GLY A 188 14.46 -6.58 -4.28
N LEU A 189 14.54 -5.87 -3.16
CA LEU A 189 13.40 -5.12 -2.61
C LEU A 189 12.93 -4.03 -3.57
N LEU A 190 13.86 -3.27 -4.14
CA LEU A 190 13.54 -2.19 -5.10
C LEU A 190 12.99 -2.74 -6.43
N GLU A 191 13.34 -3.96 -6.80
CA GLU A 191 12.80 -4.69 -7.95
C GLU A 191 11.49 -5.45 -7.64
N GLY A 192 11.06 -5.45 -6.39
CA GLY A 192 9.85 -6.14 -5.95
C GLY A 192 9.98 -7.66 -5.90
N ARG A 193 11.19 -8.20 -5.74
CA ARG A 193 11.45 -9.65 -5.60
C ARG A 193 11.00 -10.21 -4.27
N ASN A 194 11.05 -9.42 -3.19
CA ASN A 194 10.66 -9.83 -1.84
C ASN A 194 9.18 -10.19 -1.74
N PHE A 195 8.87 -11.07 -0.79
CA PHE A 195 7.51 -11.46 -0.46
C PHE A 195 7.23 -11.26 1.04
N GLY A 196 6.56 -10.18 1.40
CA GLY A 196 6.37 -9.75 2.79
C GLY A 196 7.42 -8.72 3.23
N LYS A 197 7.74 -8.72 4.51
CA LYS A 197 8.79 -7.88 5.10
C LYS A 197 10.15 -8.53 4.86
N LEU A 198 10.99 -7.90 4.03
CA LEU A 198 12.38 -8.32 3.87
C LEU A 198 13.15 -8.06 5.16
N VAL A 199 13.85 -9.09 5.65
CA VAL A 199 14.68 -9.07 6.86
C VAL A 199 16.02 -9.71 6.55
N VAL A 200 17.12 -9.06 6.94
CA VAL A 200 18.46 -9.65 6.90
C VAL A 200 18.83 -10.10 8.30
N ARG A 201 19.04 -11.41 8.48
CA ARG A 201 19.49 -11.99 9.75
C ARG A 201 21.00 -11.83 9.86
N VAL A 202 21.46 -10.98 10.75
CA VAL A 202 22.90 -10.66 10.92
C VAL A 202 23.60 -11.48 11.99
N ALA A 203 22.85 -12.15 12.87
CA ALA A 203 23.35 -13.07 13.89
C ALA A 203 22.35 -14.21 14.10
N GLN A 204 22.83 -15.37 14.55
CA GLN A 204 21.98 -16.42 15.12
C GLN A 204 21.95 -16.22 16.63
N ASP A 205 20.78 -16.30 17.25
CA ASP A 205 20.60 -16.29 18.69
C ASP A 205 21.15 -17.55 19.34
#